data_b17fde1a51aae17f59abff63a0526643
#
_entry.id   b17fde1a51aae17f59abff63a0526643
#
_cell.length_a   1.000
_cell.length_b   1.000
_cell.length_c   1.000
_cell.angle_alpha   90.00
_cell.angle_beta   90.00
_cell.angle_gamma   90.00
#
_symmetry.space_group_name_H-M   'P 1'
#
loop_
_entity.id
_entity.type
_entity.pdbx_description
1 polymer ?
#
loop_
_entity_poly.entity_id
_entity_poly.type
_entity_poly.pdbx_seq_one_letter_code
_entity_poly.pdbx_strand_id
1 'polypeptide(L)'
;MPTSAEDRPSEAARWLVEAMETGCPLAHLPEPAMPADMEEAQETALAVLEALDITPCGLRLLRRAEGPALIGPMVEGRLLRNGSLVAPETLRHAQVTAAVIGVLAQALEAGDDAPPVFSRLHPAIDVTASRFTALPRDALWLTADLACIGLVAAGRAKALEPGTHTVALAPKGQRPRGTPVDLAAAFREVADAARRMGGLPAGALLVVAGLSPPRPPDGILRARIGQLGAAEATFAVQSGQAGDRDQPAHKGGG
;
A
#
# COMPACT_ATOMS: atom_id res chain seq x y z
N MET A 1 -27.94 5.82 21.12
CA MET A 1 -28.63 4.91 20.22
C MET A 1 -27.55 3.99 19.66
N PRO A 2 -27.67 2.66 19.68
CA PRO A 2 -26.71 1.80 19.01
C PRO A 2 -26.80 2.07 17.50
N THR A 3 -25.66 2.31 16.87
CA THR A 3 -25.55 2.45 15.41
C THR A 3 -26.01 1.15 14.75
N SER A 4 -26.88 1.23 13.73
CA SER A 4 -27.28 0.03 12.99
C SER A 4 -26.07 -0.56 12.24
N ALA A 5 -26.13 -1.85 11.89
CA ALA A 5 -25.05 -2.48 11.11
C ALA A 5 -24.79 -1.76 9.79
N GLU A 6 -25.85 -1.26 9.14
CA GLU A 6 -25.80 -0.51 7.88
C GLU A 6 -25.13 0.88 8.02
N ASP A 7 -25.14 1.48 9.21
CA ASP A 7 -24.55 2.81 9.44
C ASP A 7 -23.07 2.75 9.85
N ARG A 8 -22.56 1.59 10.28
CA ARG A 8 -21.19 1.44 10.77
C ARG A 8 -20.10 1.79 9.76
N PRO A 9 -20.12 1.31 8.49
CA PRO A 9 -19.12 1.68 7.51
C PRO A 9 -19.06 3.20 7.28
N SER A 10 -20.21 3.86 7.20
CA SER A 10 -20.29 5.31 7.02
C SER A 10 -19.78 6.09 8.22
N GLU A 11 -19.99 5.62 9.45
CA GLU A 11 -19.47 6.26 10.66
C GLU A 11 -17.95 6.08 10.77
N ALA A 12 -17.43 4.86 10.52
CA ALA A 12 -15.99 4.61 10.49
C ALA A 12 -15.30 5.45 9.41
N ALA A 13 -15.90 5.54 8.21
CA ALA A 13 -15.37 6.33 7.11
C ALA A 13 -15.25 7.81 7.49
N ARG A 14 -16.23 8.36 8.18
CA ARG A 14 -16.19 9.77 8.63
C ARG A 14 -14.96 10.07 9.51
N TRP A 15 -14.62 9.18 10.45
CA TRP A 15 -13.41 9.34 11.28
C TRP A 15 -12.12 9.25 10.46
N LEU A 16 -12.07 8.32 9.52
CA LEU A 16 -10.89 8.17 8.64
C LEU A 16 -10.73 9.35 7.70
N VAL A 17 -11.82 9.88 7.14
CA VAL A 17 -11.83 11.09 6.30
C VAL A 17 -11.34 12.28 7.09
N GLU A 18 -11.87 12.52 8.30
CA GLU A 18 -11.42 13.61 9.18
C GLU A 18 -9.91 13.52 9.46
N ALA A 19 -9.41 12.30 9.74
CA ALA A 19 -7.97 12.11 9.94
C ALA A 19 -7.15 12.40 8.69
N MET A 20 -7.68 12.11 7.49
CA MET A 20 -7.01 12.39 6.22
C MET A 20 -7.01 13.87 5.87
N GLU A 21 -8.11 14.60 6.13
CA GLU A 21 -8.25 16.02 5.83
C GLU A 21 -7.49 16.90 6.81
N THR A 22 -7.53 16.55 8.10
CA THR A 22 -6.89 17.36 9.16
C THR A 22 -5.42 16.99 9.36
N GLY A 23 -4.99 15.80 8.93
CA GLY A 23 -3.68 15.23 9.25
C GLY A 23 -3.56 14.78 10.72
N CYS A 24 -4.63 14.87 11.51
CA CYS A 24 -4.66 14.41 12.90
C CYS A 24 -4.89 12.88 12.94
N PRO A 25 -3.95 12.10 13.49
CA PRO A 25 -4.11 10.66 13.50
C PRO A 25 -5.16 10.20 14.52
N LEU A 26 -5.80 9.10 14.20
CA LEU A 26 -6.74 8.42 15.08
C LEU A 26 -6.00 7.58 16.13
N ALA A 27 -6.42 7.64 17.38
CA ALA A 27 -5.97 6.68 18.39
C ALA A 27 -6.58 5.29 18.13
N HIS A 28 -7.88 5.25 17.85
CA HIS A 28 -8.66 4.08 17.48
C HIS A 28 -9.98 4.52 16.84
N LEU A 29 -10.69 3.63 16.19
CA LEU A 29 -12.10 3.85 15.84
C LEU A 29 -12.97 3.70 17.10
N PRO A 30 -14.06 4.46 17.26
CA PRO A 30 -15.03 4.22 18.31
C PRO A 30 -15.63 2.81 18.20
N GLU A 31 -15.88 2.15 19.34
CA GLU A 31 -16.43 0.77 19.34
C GLU A 31 -17.66 0.60 18.44
N PRO A 32 -18.66 1.50 18.41
CA PRO A 32 -19.81 1.35 17.53
C PRO A 32 -19.48 1.40 16.03
N ALA A 33 -18.35 2.03 15.66
CA ALA A 33 -17.88 2.20 14.28
C ALA A 33 -16.84 1.16 13.86
N MET A 34 -16.46 0.22 14.73
CA MET A 34 -15.50 -0.82 14.39
C MET A 34 -16.11 -1.81 13.39
N PRO A 35 -15.41 -2.11 12.27
CA PRO A 35 -15.86 -3.17 11.36
C PRO A 35 -15.94 -4.51 12.09
N ALA A 36 -17.04 -5.22 11.94
CA ALA A 36 -17.23 -6.53 12.56
C ALA A 36 -16.54 -7.66 11.78
N ASP A 37 -16.38 -7.48 10.46
CA ASP A 37 -15.78 -8.45 9.57
C ASP A 37 -15.04 -7.79 8.40
N MET A 38 -14.52 -8.61 7.47
CA MET A 38 -13.74 -8.13 6.35
C MET A 38 -14.60 -7.41 5.30
N GLU A 39 -15.87 -7.78 5.15
CA GLU A 39 -16.81 -7.14 4.23
C GLU A 39 -17.09 -5.71 4.69
N GLU A 40 -17.47 -5.52 5.97
CA GLU A 40 -17.65 -4.18 6.54
C GLU A 40 -16.38 -3.34 6.49
N ALA A 41 -15.20 -3.95 6.68
CA ALA A 41 -13.93 -3.24 6.56
C ALA A 41 -13.65 -2.75 5.14
N GLN A 42 -14.00 -3.55 4.12
CA GLN A 42 -13.89 -3.18 2.71
C GLN A 42 -14.93 -2.11 2.33
N GLU A 43 -16.17 -2.24 2.80
CA GLU A 43 -17.20 -1.23 2.63
C GLU A 43 -16.79 0.11 3.25
N THR A 44 -16.22 0.09 4.46
CA THR A 44 -15.65 1.30 5.09
C THR A 44 -14.60 1.95 4.20
N ALA A 45 -13.67 1.17 3.62
CA ALA A 45 -12.65 1.70 2.73
C ALA A 45 -13.25 2.35 1.46
N LEU A 46 -14.31 1.77 0.91
CA LEU A 46 -15.03 2.36 -0.23
C LEU A 46 -15.80 3.61 0.17
N ALA A 47 -16.46 3.61 1.34
CA ALA A 47 -17.15 4.78 1.88
C ALA A 47 -16.20 5.97 2.14
N VAL A 48 -14.96 5.70 2.56
CA VAL A 48 -13.91 6.74 2.67
C VAL A 48 -13.64 7.39 1.30
N LEU A 49 -13.51 6.59 0.24
CA LEU A 49 -13.26 7.13 -1.09
C LEU A 49 -14.46 7.89 -1.64
N GLU A 50 -15.66 7.40 -1.43
CA GLU A 50 -16.91 8.08 -1.81
C GLU A 50 -17.02 9.44 -1.12
N ALA A 51 -16.78 9.49 0.20
CA ALA A 51 -16.82 10.75 0.96
C ALA A 51 -15.77 11.77 0.50
N LEU A 52 -14.64 11.31 -0.08
CA LEU A 52 -13.59 12.17 -0.63
C LEU A 52 -13.76 12.44 -2.13
N ASP A 53 -14.85 12.00 -2.75
CA ASP A 53 -15.09 12.07 -4.20
C ASP A 53 -13.94 11.46 -5.03
N ILE A 54 -13.40 10.32 -4.58
CA ILE A 54 -12.30 9.61 -5.22
C ILE A 54 -12.81 8.31 -5.85
N THR A 55 -12.67 8.20 -7.16
CA THR A 55 -12.93 6.94 -7.87
C THR A 55 -11.70 6.04 -7.83
N PRO A 56 -11.80 4.78 -7.36
CA PRO A 56 -10.69 3.85 -7.42
C PRO A 56 -10.35 3.48 -8.86
N CYS A 57 -9.05 3.38 -9.16
CA CYS A 57 -8.55 2.96 -10.48
C CYS A 57 -8.17 1.48 -10.54
N GLY A 58 -8.43 0.72 -9.48
CA GLY A 58 -8.11 -0.69 -9.37
C GLY A 58 -8.09 -1.21 -7.96
N LEU A 59 -7.44 -2.35 -7.76
CA LEU A 59 -7.33 -3.03 -6.48
C LEU A 59 -5.86 -3.32 -6.14
N ARG A 60 -5.52 -3.20 -4.86
CA ARG A 60 -4.20 -3.48 -4.32
C ARG A 60 -4.27 -4.60 -3.29
N LEU A 61 -3.40 -5.59 -3.42
CA LEU A 61 -3.11 -6.61 -2.42
C LEU A 61 -1.76 -6.31 -1.78
N LEU A 62 -1.73 -6.15 -0.47
CA LEU A 62 -0.52 -6.01 0.35
C LEU A 62 -0.26 -7.28 1.12
N ARG A 63 0.77 -8.02 0.76
CA ARG A 63 1.29 -9.14 1.56
C ARG A 63 2.06 -8.60 2.75
N ARG A 64 1.75 -9.08 3.92
CA ARG A 64 2.37 -8.67 5.18
C ARG A 64 3.35 -9.73 5.64
N ALA A 65 4.37 -9.33 6.43
CA ALA A 65 5.26 -10.27 7.10
C ALA A 65 4.53 -11.10 8.16
N GLU A 66 3.52 -10.50 8.80
CA GLU A 66 2.69 -11.13 9.81
C GLU A 66 1.21 -10.87 9.52
N GLY A 67 0.37 -11.90 9.70
CA GLY A 67 -1.07 -11.83 9.49
C GLY A 67 -1.50 -11.98 8.02
N PRO A 68 -2.81 -11.86 7.75
CA PRO A 68 -3.37 -12.02 6.41
C PRO A 68 -2.95 -10.87 5.49
N ALA A 69 -2.98 -11.12 4.19
CA ALA A 69 -2.86 -10.06 3.19
C ALA A 69 -4.01 -9.07 3.32
N LEU A 70 -3.73 -7.79 3.07
CA LEU A 70 -4.74 -6.74 3.03
C LEU A 70 -5.13 -6.48 1.58
N ILE A 71 -6.42 -6.31 1.34
CA ILE A 71 -6.97 -5.95 0.04
C ILE A 71 -7.71 -4.64 0.18
N GLY A 72 -7.41 -3.70 -0.69
CA GLY A 72 -8.03 -2.39 -0.67
C GLY A 72 -7.93 -1.66 -1.99
N PRO A 73 -8.60 -0.52 -2.11
CA PRO A 73 -8.66 0.23 -3.35
C PRO A 73 -7.28 0.78 -3.76
N MET A 74 -7.04 0.82 -5.06
CA MET A 74 -5.95 1.57 -5.67
C MET A 74 -6.51 2.87 -6.24
N VAL A 75 -5.87 3.99 -5.93
CA VAL A 75 -6.31 5.31 -6.39
C VAL A 75 -5.21 6.03 -7.18
N GLU A 76 -5.60 6.74 -8.26
CA GLU A 76 -4.65 7.37 -9.17
C GLU A 76 -3.76 8.40 -8.46
N GLY A 77 -4.30 9.19 -7.54
CA GLY A 77 -3.55 10.18 -6.77
C GLY A 77 -2.45 9.61 -5.87
N ARG A 78 -2.36 8.28 -5.73
CA ARG A 78 -1.29 7.59 -4.99
C ARG A 78 -0.23 6.98 -5.90
N LEU A 79 -0.39 7.10 -7.23
CA LEU A 79 0.61 6.66 -8.20
C LEU A 79 1.66 7.74 -8.42
N LEU A 80 2.91 7.34 -8.31
CA LEU A 80 4.07 8.18 -8.55
C LEU A 80 4.86 7.68 -9.77
N ARG A 81 5.56 8.61 -10.42
CA ARG A 81 6.54 8.27 -11.45
C ARG A 81 7.79 7.65 -10.83
N ASN A 82 8.49 6.86 -11.62
CA ASN A 82 9.78 6.29 -11.23
C ASN A 82 10.77 7.38 -10.78
N GLY A 83 11.41 7.18 -9.62
CA GLY A 83 12.38 8.11 -9.05
C GLY A 83 11.79 9.34 -8.36
N SER A 84 10.46 9.43 -8.20
CA SER A 84 9.84 10.53 -7.48
C SER A 84 10.43 10.70 -6.08
N LEU A 85 10.53 11.95 -5.66
CA LEU A 85 10.88 12.32 -4.29
C LEU A 85 9.66 12.19 -3.39
N VAL A 86 9.80 11.47 -2.31
CA VAL A 86 8.77 11.26 -1.29
C VAL A 86 9.25 11.88 0.02
N ALA A 87 8.37 12.64 0.66
CA ALA A 87 8.57 13.20 1.99
C ALA A 87 8.05 12.17 3.04
N PRO A 88 8.91 11.36 3.66
CA PRO A 88 8.46 10.25 4.51
C PRO A 88 7.73 10.73 5.77
N GLU A 89 7.98 11.94 6.24
CA GLU A 89 7.31 12.58 7.37
C GLU A 89 5.81 12.78 7.14
N THR A 90 5.35 12.79 5.90
CA THR A 90 3.91 12.87 5.57
C THR A 90 3.21 11.51 5.61
N LEU A 91 3.98 10.43 5.77
CA LEU A 91 3.51 9.05 5.73
C LEU A 91 3.74 8.37 7.08
N ARG A 92 2.71 8.30 7.89
CA ARG A 92 2.78 7.64 9.20
C ARG A 92 2.93 6.13 9.04
N HIS A 93 3.81 5.50 9.82
CA HIS A 93 4.12 4.06 9.78
C HIS A 93 4.59 3.57 8.40
N ALA A 94 5.27 4.43 7.65
CA ALA A 94 5.73 4.10 6.32
C ALA A 94 6.68 2.90 6.32
N GLN A 95 6.36 1.92 5.49
CA GLN A 95 7.22 0.79 5.15
C GLN A 95 7.29 0.67 3.65
N VAL A 96 8.47 0.38 3.13
CA VAL A 96 8.71 0.28 1.69
C VAL A 96 8.90 -1.18 1.31
N THR A 97 8.17 -1.63 0.31
CA THR A 97 8.28 -2.99 -0.23
C THR A 97 8.38 -2.96 -1.75
N ALA A 98 8.89 -4.03 -2.35
CA ALA A 98 8.78 -4.24 -3.78
C ALA A 98 7.34 -4.59 -4.15
N ALA A 99 6.88 -4.12 -5.30
CA ALA A 99 5.55 -4.34 -5.83
C ALA A 99 5.56 -4.54 -7.35
N VAL A 100 4.46 -5.04 -7.90
CA VAL A 100 4.18 -5.07 -9.34
C VAL A 100 2.78 -4.54 -9.60
N ILE A 101 2.66 -3.72 -10.64
CA ILE A 101 1.37 -3.24 -11.16
C ILE A 101 1.09 -3.97 -12.46
N GLY A 102 -0.07 -4.60 -12.58
CA GLY A 102 -0.63 -5.12 -13.81
C GLY A 102 -1.75 -4.21 -14.31
N VAL A 103 -1.72 -3.84 -15.59
CA VAL A 103 -2.81 -3.11 -16.24
C VAL A 103 -3.65 -4.14 -16.99
N LEU A 104 -4.90 -4.30 -16.61
CA LEU A 104 -5.81 -5.27 -17.21
C LEU A 104 -6.01 -5.01 -18.71
N ALA A 105 -5.83 -6.04 -19.53
CA ALA A 105 -6.15 -5.99 -20.96
C ALA A 105 -7.64 -6.26 -21.22
N GLN A 106 -8.28 -6.98 -20.31
CA GLN A 106 -9.69 -7.39 -20.37
C GLN A 106 -10.34 -7.13 -19.01
N ALA A 107 -11.66 -6.97 -18.98
CA ALA A 107 -12.39 -6.86 -17.74
C ALA A 107 -12.27 -8.16 -16.91
N LEU A 108 -12.35 -8.03 -15.60
CA LEU A 108 -12.56 -9.12 -14.67
C LEU A 108 -14.05 -9.15 -14.33
N GLU A 109 -14.76 -10.15 -14.84
CA GLU A 109 -16.19 -10.29 -14.57
C GLU A 109 -16.42 -11.04 -13.27
N ALA A 110 -17.47 -10.65 -12.53
CA ALA A 110 -17.90 -11.38 -11.35
C ALA A 110 -18.27 -12.82 -11.74
N GLY A 111 -17.76 -13.80 -10.96
CA GLY A 111 -18.07 -15.21 -11.21
C GLY A 111 -17.19 -15.89 -12.28
N ASP A 112 -16.31 -15.18 -12.99
CA ASP A 112 -15.29 -15.78 -13.83
C ASP A 112 -14.12 -16.29 -12.99
N ASP A 113 -13.40 -17.33 -13.43
CA ASP A 113 -12.21 -17.91 -12.80
C ASP A 113 -10.95 -17.88 -13.68
N ALA A 114 -11.07 -17.33 -14.90
CA ALA A 114 -9.96 -17.25 -15.84
C ALA A 114 -8.80 -16.42 -15.27
N PRO A 115 -7.54 -16.77 -15.54
CA PRO A 115 -6.40 -15.93 -15.13
C PRO A 115 -6.52 -14.51 -15.68
N PRO A 116 -6.13 -13.48 -14.88
CA PRO A 116 -6.17 -12.11 -15.36
C PRO A 116 -5.19 -11.92 -16.53
N VAL A 117 -5.65 -11.22 -17.58
CA VAL A 117 -4.84 -10.88 -18.76
C VAL A 117 -4.38 -9.44 -18.67
N PHE A 118 -3.08 -9.22 -18.85
CA PHE A 118 -2.47 -7.89 -18.73
C PHE A 118 -1.99 -7.36 -20.07
N SER A 119 -2.26 -6.10 -20.35
CA SER A 119 -1.68 -5.38 -21.47
C SER A 119 -0.21 -5.01 -21.22
N ARG A 120 0.16 -4.81 -19.96
CA ARG A 120 1.51 -4.50 -19.50
C ARG A 120 1.66 -4.70 -17.99
N LEU A 121 2.90 -4.97 -17.57
CA LEU A 121 3.31 -5.02 -16.18
C LEU A 121 4.34 -3.92 -15.89
N HIS A 122 4.29 -3.33 -14.69
CA HIS A 122 5.28 -2.38 -14.22
C HIS A 122 5.95 -2.93 -12.96
N PRO A 123 7.29 -2.95 -12.87
CA PRO A 123 7.94 -3.06 -11.58
C PRO A 123 7.55 -1.84 -10.75
N ALA A 124 7.36 -1.99 -9.46
CA ALA A 124 6.94 -0.90 -8.61
C ALA A 124 7.59 -0.95 -7.22
N ILE A 125 7.50 0.17 -6.52
CA ILE A 125 7.77 0.29 -5.10
C ILE A 125 6.47 0.71 -4.43
N ASP A 126 6.06 -0.04 -3.41
CA ASP A 126 4.93 0.27 -2.56
C ASP A 126 5.42 0.89 -1.26
N VAL A 127 4.78 1.96 -0.84
CA VAL A 127 5.01 2.63 0.44
C VAL A 127 3.71 2.62 1.20
N THR A 128 3.68 1.96 2.35
CA THR A 128 2.50 1.95 3.21
C THR A 128 2.36 3.25 3.99
N ALA A 129 1.14 3.58 4.39
CA ALA A 129 0.85 4.62 5.37
C ALA A 129 -0.44 4.26 6.12
N SER A 130 -0.54 4.71 7.37
CA SER A 130 -1.74 4.52 8.17
C SER A 130 -2.18 5.84 8.79
N ARG A 131 -3.50 6.00 9.00
CA ARG A 131 -4.11 7.17 9.66
C ARG A 131 -4.16 7.01 11.19
N PHE A 132 -3.73 5.85 11.70
CA PHE A 132 -3.69 5.61 13.16
C PHE A 132 -2.41 6.10 13.82
N THR A 133 -2.52 6.55 15.09
CA THR A 133 -1.38 6.95 15.92
C THR A 133 -0.43 5.78 16.17
N ALA A 134 -0.98 4.62 16.53
CA ALA A 134 -0.27 3.35 16.62
C ALA A 134 -0.80 2.41 15.54
N LEU A 135 0.10 1.72 14.82
CA LEU A 135 -0.33 0.80 13.76
C LEU A 135 -1.15 -0.35 14.37
N PRO A 136 -2.43 -0.51 13.98
CA PRO A 136 -3.25 -1.61 14.47
C PRO A 136 -2.66 -2.96 14.06
N ARG A 137 -2.87 -3.98 14.90
CA ARG A 137 -2.55 -5.38 14.55
C ARG A 137 -3.69 -6.04 13.78
N ASP A 138 -4.91 -5.58 14.04
CA ASP A 138 -6.12 -6.13 13.44
C ASP A 138 -6.17 -5.79 11.94
N ALA A 139 -6.39 -6.82 11.13
CA ALA A 139 -6.49 -6.68 9.68
C ALA A 139 -7.75 -5.92 9.24
N LEU A 140 -8.84 -5.98 10.02
CA LEU A 140 -10.08 -5.26 9.73
C LEU A 140 -9.85 -3.75 9.76
N TRP A 141 -9.17 -3.26 10.80
CA TRP A 141 -8.86 -1.83 10.92
C TRP A 141 -7.92 -1.35 9.82
N LEU A 142 -6.93 -2.19 9.47
CA LEU A 142 -5.98 -1.85 8.41
C LEU A 142 -6.64 -1.87 7.02
N THR A 143 -7.63 -2.75 6.82
CA THR A 143 -8.41 -2.81 5.58
C THR A 143 -9.31 -1.59 5.47
N ALA A 144 -10.04 -1.24 6.54
CA ALA A 144 -10.86 -0.02 6.63
C ALA A 144 -10.02 1.25 6.36
N ASP A 145 -8.75 1.26 6.82
CA ASP A 145 -7.76 2.30 6.57
C ASP A 145 -7.12 2.17 5.16
N LEU A 146 -7.96 1.93 4.15
CA LEU A 146 -7.59 1.78 2.73
C LEU A 146 -6.48 0.74 2.52
N ALA A 147 -6.47 -0.35 3.29
CA ALA A 147 -5.42 -1.36 3.31
C ALA A 147 -4.00 -0.76 3.45
N CYS A 148 -3.87 0.28 4.26
CA CYS A 148 -2.63 1.03 4.48
C CYS A 148 -2.01 1.60 3.20
N ILE A 149 -2.78 2.03 2.21
CA ILE A 149 -2.21 2.64 1.03
C ILE A 149 -1.56 3.99 1.38
N GLY A 150 -0.28 4.10 1.09
CA GLY A 150 0.46 5.36 1.08
C GLY A 150 0.70 5.81 -0.35
N LEU A 151 1.75 5.34 -0.99
CA LEU A 151 2.15 5.70 -2.36
C LEU A 151 2.65 4.47 -3.12
N VAL A 152 2.52 4.48 -4.45
CA VAL A 152 3.06 3.44 -5.32
C VAL A 152 3.87 4.08 -6.44
N ALA A 153 5.19 3.89 -6.47
CA ALA A 153 6.06 4.40 -7.52
C ALA A 153 6.23 3.37 -8.63
N ALA A 154 5.74 3.68 -9.83
CA ALA A 154 5.72 2.80 -10.99
C ALA A 154 6.98 2.97 -11.85
N GLY A 155 7.71 1.87 -12.11
CA GLY A 155 8.80 1.81 -13.08
C GLY A 155 8.30 1.67 -14.52
N ARG A 156 9.23 1.47 -15.45
CA ARG A 156 8.90 1.36 -16.87
C ARG A 156 8.11 0.08 -17.16
N ALA A 157 7.01 0.21 -17.88
CA ALA A 157 6.16 -0.90 -18.32
C ALA A 157 6.89 -1.87 -19.26
N LYS A 158 6.48 -3.14 -19.18
CA LYS A 158 6.82 -4.17 -20.16
C LYS A 158 5.61 -5.03 -20.49
N ALA A 159 5.51 -5.44 -21.74
CA ALA A 159 4.56 -6.47 -22.18
C ALA A 159 5.18 -7.84 -21.87
N LEU A 160 4.89 -8.36 -20.70
CA LEU A 160 5.35 -9.66 -20.21
C LEU A 160 4.20 -10.35 -19.50
N GLU A 161 4.14 -11.67 -19.64
CA GLU A 161 3.23 -12.48 -18.84
C GLU A 161 3.73 -12.61 -17.39
N PRO A 162 2.82 -12.62 -16.40
CA PRO A 162 3.20 -12.88 -15.04
C PRO A 162 3.71 -14.30 -14.87
N GLY A 163 4.92 -14.43 -14.34
CA GLY A 163 5.57 -15.72 -14.08
C GLY A 163 6.37 -15.63 -12.78
N THR A 164 7.26 -16.59 -12.55
CA THR A 164 8.16 -16.53 -11.39
C THR A 164 9.32 -15.59 -11.68
N HIS A 165 9.46 -14.58 -10.84
CA HIS A 165 10.52 -13.57 -10.90
C HIS A 165 11.30 -13.49 -9.60
N THR A 166 12.62 -13.25 -9.71
CA THR A 166 13.42 -12.90 -8.54
C THR A 166 13.15 -11.45 -8.17
N VAL A 167 12.70 -11.21 -6.94
CA VAL A 167 12.36 -9.89 -6.40
C VAL A 167 13.35 -9.49 -5.32
N ALA A 168 13.86 -8.26 -5.38
CA ALA A 168 14.73 -7.69 -4.37
C ALA A 168 14.46 -6.20 -4.20
N LEU A 169 14.54 -5.72 -2.96
CA LEU A 169 14.51 -4.29 -2.60
C LEU A 169 15.75 -3.93 -1.82
N ALA A 170 16.48 -2.89 -2.24
CA ALA A 170 17.68 -2.42 -1.56
C ALA A 170 17.95 -0.94 -1.82
N PRO A 171 18.83 -0.30 -1.03
CA PRO A 171 19.41 0.98 -1.37
C PRO A 171 20.06 0.94 -2.75
N LYS A 172 19.97 2.06 -3.49
CA LYS A 172 20.57 2.19 -4.81
C LYS A 172 22.07 1.91 -4.73
N GLY A 173 22.59 1.12 -5.67
CA GLY A 173 23.98 0.67 -5.70
C GLY A 173 24.22 -0.69 -5.04
N GLN A 174 23.36 -1.13 -4.14
CA GLN A 174 23.46 -2.48 -3.55
C GLN A 174 22.84 -3.54 -4.47
N ARG A 175 23.35 -4.77 -4.37
CA ARG A 175 22.84 -5.94 -5.12
C ARG A 175 22.51 -7.07 -4.15
N PRO A 176 21.37 -6.98 -3.41
CA PRO A 176 20.96 -8.05 -2.51
C PRO A 176 20.59 -9.29 -3.30
N ARG A 177 20.63 -10.45 -2.63
CA ARG A 177 19.97 -11.64 -3.15
C ARG A 177 18.49 -11.38 -3.17
N GLY A 178 17.83 -11.70 -4.29
CA GLY A 178 16.38 -11.65 -4.40
C GLY A 178 15.76 -12.98 -4.00
N THR A 179 14.46 -12.94 -3.74
CA THR A 179 13.63 -14.10 -3.45
C THR A 179 12.75 -14.40 -4.68
N PRO A 180 12.61 -15.67 -5.09
CA PRO A 180 11.67 -16.02 -6.16
C PRO A 180 10.24 -15.78 -5.69
N VAL A 181 9.43 -15.13 -6.53
CA VAL A 181 8.02 -14.83 -6.31
C VAL A 181 7.23 -15.27 -7.53
N ASP A 182 6.18 -16.05 -7.32
CA ASP A 182 5.21 -16.39 -8.34
C ASP A 182 4.20 -15.24 -8.49
N LEU A 183 4.39 -14.40 -9.51
CA LEU A 183 3.51 -13.28 -9.79
C LEU A 183 2.17 -13.74 -10.38
N ALA A 184 2.12 -14.87 -11.08
CA ALA A 184 0.86 -15.39 -11.62
C ALA A 184 -0.09 -15.78 -10.47
N ALA A 185 0.42 -16.50 -9.47
CA ALA A 185 -0.34 -16.82 -8.27
C ALA A 185 -0.76 -15.56 -7.49
N ALA A 186 0.14 -14.59 -7.36
CA ALA A 186 -0.14 -13.34 -6.65
C ALA A 186 -1.22 -12.49 -7.35
N PHE A 187 -1.17 -12.40 -8.67
CA PHE A 187 -2.20 -11.69 -9.44
C PHE A 187 -3.54 -12.43 -9.47
N ARG A 188 -3.54 -13.76 -9.43
CA ARG A 188 -4.78 -14.52 -9.29
C ARG A 188 -5.47 -14.21 -7.97
N GLU A 189 -4.74 -14.17 -6.87
CA GLU A 189 -5.26 -13.84 -5.54
C GLU A 189 -5.99 -12.48 -5.52
N VAL A 190 -5.38 -11.43 -6.10
CA VAL A 190 -6.02 -10.11 -6.15
C VAL A 190 -7.16 -10.04 -7.18
N ALA A 191 -7.07 -10.79 -8.29
CA ALA A 191 -8.15 -10.89 -9.28
C ALA A 191 -9.39 -11.58 -8.70
N ASP A 192 -9.21 -12.65 -7.93
CA ASP A 192 -10.30 -13.34 -7.25
C ASP A 192 -10.98 -12.44 -6.22
N ALA A 193 -10.20 -11.60 -5.53
CA ALA A 193 -10.78 -10.58 -4.64
C ALA A 193 -11.57 -9.53 -5.43
N ALA A 194 -11.04 -9.03 -6.54
CA ALA A 194 -11.74 -8.08 -7.40
C ALA A 194 -13.06 -8.63 -7.90
N ARG A 195 -13.12 -9.90 -8.29
CA ARG A 195 -14.35 -10.56 -8.74
C ARG A 195 -15.41 -10.67 -7.64
N ARG A 196 -14.99 -10.99 -6.41
CA ARG A 196 -15.90 -11.01 -5.26
C ARG A 196 -16.49 -9.63 -4.96
N MET A 197 -15.75 -8.56 -5.29
CA MET A 197 -16.18 -7.17 -5.14
C MET A 197 -16.94 -6.62 -6.37
N GLY A 198 -17.36 -7.49 -7.31
CA GLY A 198 -18.14 -7.10 -8.48
C GLY A 198 -17.35 -6.97 -9.78
N GLY A 199 -16.03 -7.24 -9.76
CA GLY A 199 -15.18 -7.19 -10.94
C GLY A 199 -14.45 -5.86 -11.13
N LEU A 200 -13.69 -5.76 -12.24
CA LEU A 200 -12.95 -4.55 -12.63
C LEU A 200 -12.96 -4.40 -14.16
N PRO A 201 -13.07 -3.17 -14.69
CA PRO A 201 -13.04 -2.95 -16.13
C PRO A 201 -11.64 -3.17 -16.73
N ALA A 202 -11.57 -3.37 -18.05
CA ALA A 202 -10.32 -3.30 -18.79
C ALA A 202 -9.64 -1.93 -18.55
N GLY A 203 -8.31 -1.94 -18.46
CA GLY A 203 -7.52 -0.76 -18.10
C GLY A 203 -7.35 -0.52 -16.60
N ALA A 204 -8.14 -1.17 -15.75
CA ALA A 204 -7.96 -1.08 -14.30
C ALA A 204 -6.62 -1.70 -13.86
N LEU A 205 -6.18 -1.30 -12.68
CA LEU A 205 -4.90 -1.72 -12.11
C LEU A 205 -5.10 -2.85 -11.09
N LEU A 206 -4.33 -3.90 -11.22
CA LEU A 206 -4.08 -4.84 -10.13
C LEU A 206 -2.67 -4.60 -9.59
N VAL A 207 -2.56 -4.32 -8.30
CA VAL A 207 -1.28 -4.09 -7.64
C VAL A 207 -1.01 -5.19 -6.63
N VAL A 208 0.15 -5.83 -6.74
CA VAL A 208 0.63 -6.78 -5.73
C VAL A 208 1.84 -6.18 -5.05
N ALA A 209 1.73 -5.92 -3.75
CA ALA A 209 2.74 -5.32 -2.89
C ALA A 209 3.20 -6.29 -1.80
N GLY A 210 4.24 -5.92 -1.04
CA GLY A 210 4.82 -6.81 -0.02
C GLY A 210 5.63 -7.96 -0.61
N LEU A 211 6.18 -7.79 -1.81
CA LEU A 211 6.96 -8.83 -2.52
C LEU A 211 8.41 -8.95 -2.03
N SER A 212 8.81 -8.13 -1.10
CA SER A 212 10.12 -8.16 -0.44
C SER A 212 9.96 -7.90 1.06
N PRO A 213 10.95 -8.24 1.90
CA PRO A 213 10.97 -7.74 3.27
C PRO A 213 10.82 -6.22 3.30
N PRO A 214 10.03 -5.67 4.26
CA PRO A 214 9.83 -4.23 4.39
C PRO A 214 11.12 -3.51 4.79
N ARG A 215 11.26 -2.28 4.35
CA ARG A 215 12.37 -1.38 4.69
C ARG A 215 11.84 -0.01 5.13
N PRO A 216 12.56 0.69 6.00
CA PRO A 216 12.24 2.09 6.28
C PRO A 216 12.42 2.94 5.01
N PRO A 217 11.64 4.05 4.87
CA PRO A 217 11.77 4.99 3.75
C PRO A 217 12.99 5.89 3.95
N ASP A 218 14.16 5.43 3.50
CA ASP A 218 15.41 6.15 3.65
C ASP A 218 16.24 6.14 2.35
N GLY A 219 16.77 7.30 1.97
CA GLY A 219 17.62 7.50 0.80
C GLY A 219 16.94 7.10 -0.51
N ILE A 220 17.69 6.49 -1.42
CA ILE A 220 17.14 5.99 -2.69
C ILE A 220 16.99 4.47 -2.60
N LEU A 221 15.76 3.99 -2.62
CA LEU A 221 15.45 2.57 -2.68
C LEU A 221 15.15 2.14 -4.13
N ARG A 222 15.60 0.94 -4.46
CA ARG A 222 15.41 0.33 -5.77
C ARG A 222 14.85 -1.07 -5.62
N ALA A 223 13.65 -1.30 -6.19
CA ALA A 223 13.08 -2.62 -6.39
C ALA A 223 13.56 -3.20 -7.73
N ARG A 224 14.01 -4.45 -7.75
CA ARG A 224 14.36 -5.20 -8.96
C ARG A 224 13.48 -6.43 -9.07
N ILE A 225 12.89 -6.66 -10.23
CA ILE A 225 11.91 -7.72 -10.46
C ILE A 225 12.29 -8.44 -11.74
N GLY A 226 13.23 -9.38 -11.61
CA GLY A 226 13.66 -10.23 -12.71
C GLY A 226 13.75 -9.53 -14.06
N GLN A 227 13.13 -10.12 -15.09
CA GLN A 227 13.08 -9.56 -16.44
C GLN A 227 12.18 -8.33 -16.57
N LEU A 228 11.28 -8.09 -15.60
CA LEU A 228 10.40 -6.92 -15.63
C LEU A 228 11.20 -5.60 -15.45
N GLY A 229 12.33 -5.65 -14.75
CA GLY A 229 13.22 -4.51 -14.60
C GLY A 229 13.23 -3.93 -13.18
N ALA A 230 13.21 -2.61 -13.05
CA ALA A 230 13.33 -1.96 -11.76
C ALA A 230 12.45 -0.72 -11.65
N ALA A 231 12.09 -0.41 -10.40
CA ALA A 231 11.53 0.86 -9.97
C ALA A 231 12.41 1.50 -8.89
N GLU A 232 12.39 2.82 -8.81
CA GLU A 232 13.12 3.60 -7.80
C GLU A 232 12.16 4.60 -7.13
N ALA A 233 12.38 4.83 -5.84
CA ALA A 233 11.79 5.93 -5.08
C ALA A 233 12.88 6.61 -4.27
N THR A 234 12.83 7.93 -4.19
CA THR A 234 13.77 8.75 -3.43
C THR A 234 13.06 9.30 -2.20
N PHE A 235 13.60 9.07 -1.03
CA PHE A 235 13.05 9.58 0.22
C PHE A 235 13.90 10.75 0.71
N ALA A 236 13.24 11.84 1.08
CA ALA A 236 13.91 12.98 1.66
C ALA A 236 14.56 12.58 3.00
N VAL A 237 15.75 13.09 3.25
CA VAL A 237 16.42 12.88 4.54
C VAL A 237 15.65 13.65 5.61
N GLN A 238 15.28 13.00 6.70
CA GLN A 238 14.70 13.68 7.84
C GLN A 238 15.74 14.64 8.44
N SER A 239 15.54 15.94 8.26
CA SER A 239 16.36 16.99 8.86
C SER A 239 16.02 17.14 10.35
N GLY A 240 16.37 16.16 11.19
CA GLY A 240 15.89 16.19 12.57
C GLY A 240 16.55 15.28 13.60
N GLN A 241 17.79 14.80 13.36
CA GLN A 241 18.59 14.14 14.42
C GLN A 241 20.09 14.44 14.34
N ALA A 242 20.45 15.67 14.00
CA ALA A 242 21.82 16.17 14.17
C ALA A 242 21.80 17.22 15.27
N GLY A 243 21.92 16.82 16.54
CA GLY A 243 22.08 17.80 17.59
C GLY A 243 21.71 17.30 18.98
N ASP A 244 22.44 16.34 19.52
CA ASP A 244 22.79 16.30 20.94
C ASP A 244 23.88 15.25 21.24
N ARG A 245 25.02 15.45 20.64
CA ARG A 245 26.26 14.76 21.06
C ARG A 245 27.41 15.74 21.00
N ASP A 246 27.37 16.80 21.82
CA ASP A 246 28.56 17.53 22.26
C ASP A 246 28.16 18.51 23.38
N GLN A 247 27.88 18.00 24.56
CA GLN A 247 28.10 18.77 25.77
C GLN A 247 29.50 18.40 26.29
N PRO A 248 30.49 19.31 26.21
CA PRO A 248 31.77 19.08 26.85
C PRO A 248 31.55 19.07 28.36
N ALA A 249 32.01 18.02 29.01
CA ALA A 249 32.05 17.87 30.45
C ALA A 249 32.79 19.07 31.06
N HIS A 250 32.06 19.91 31.77
CA HIS A 250 32.61 20.97 32.63
C HIS A 250 33.38 20.30 33.78
N LYS A 251 34.70 20.28 33.67
CA LYS A 251 35.60 20.01 34.78
C LYS A 251 35.51 21.21 35.73
N GLY A 252 34.72 21.08 36.81
CA GLY A 252 34.81 21.90 37.97
C GLY A 252 36.03 21.48 38.80
N GLY A 253 37.09 22.26 38.71
CA GLY A 253 38.18 22.22 39.69
C GLY A 253 37.96 23.34 40.72
N GLY A 254 38.20 23.01 41.96
CA GLY A 254 38.17 23.89 43.10
C GLY A 254 38.06 23.13 44.40
#